data_2e3b499e2c2bb49385b2d6caa42c911f
#
_entry.id   2e3b499e2c2bb49385b2d6caa42c911f
#
_cell.length_a   1.000
_cell.length_b   1.000
_cell.length_c   1.000
_cell.angle_alpha   90.00
_cell.angle_beta   90.00
_cell.angle_gamma   90.00
#
_symmetry.space_group_name_H-M   'P 1'
#
loop_
_entity.id
_entity.type
_entity.pdbx_description
1 polymer ?
#
loop_
_entity_poly.entity_id
_entity_poly.type
_entity_poly.pdbx_seq_one_letter_code
_entity_poly.pdbx_strand_id
1 'polypeptide(L)'
;LEAEVRRAFIAYLDQEVVSHWSREVQTFLTEMSLVDAFTPAMAEYITGDDASARLLSQAECVGNILQCDDGMWRIRPLLLETLRSRAEKTFGRSRCNRLLYHGGRFEERQGHTMQALSLYRQCGAEESIHALLVREARKHMGVGNYWALRNFYQALSPQEVEKEPVLMTALSALHSVLMNTEQSEYWYGRLADYAAQAKGSDRDEAKAQLLYLDVILPHRGIKNMTQIFRAASTLVRGSGNALRPVSLTNNQPSVMNGGKDFCEWSKTDLLLANTIGPLVEKMLGKTGIGLVQTALGESTYEKGGDRFRVLSYLAKAQSQCQNNGIAEMAWVDTALQAKLALATGDLDYAERLVEGTLRGIPPDSAPQLVDSIRAFGCWLKLYRNETEAMGQWLAQAPDETVEFCTLNRYLYMVKIYCYIALGKHTDALVLLQRMLAYADYAQRTYFQMECGVLSAIVLRRKGSPWKQAFLQLLGRIGEYHFVPILSEKGAAVLPLLTEVKS
;
A
#
# COMPACT_ATOMS: atom_id res chain seq x y z
N LEU A 1 15.30 38.52 9.92
CA LEU A 1 15.54 39.20 8.61
C LEU A 1 14.68 38.61 7.50
N GLU A 2 14.73 37.26 7.25
CA GLU A 2 13.95 36.59 6.19
C GLU A 2 12.43 36.74 6.38
N ALA A 3 11.92 36.52 7.60
CA ALA A 3 10.51 36.69 7.93
C ALA A 3 10.02 38.16 7.85
N GLU A 4 10.88 39.13 8.08
CA GLU A 4 10.56 40.57 7.94
C GLU A 4 10.52 40.98 6.47
N VAL A 5 11.51 40.55 5.68
CA VAL A 5 11.52 40.76 4.21
C VAL A 5 10.29 40.15 3.57
N ARG A 6 9.92 38.92 3.98
CA ARG A 6 8.72 38.22 3.47
C ARG A 6 7.44 38.99 3.82
N ARG A 7 7.31 39.48 5.05
CA ARG A 7 6.15 40.32 5.46
C ARG A 7 6.07 41.62 4.69
N ALA A 8 7.20 42.31 4.50
CA ALA A 8 7.26 43.55 3.72
C ALA A 8 6.88 43.30 2.24
N PHE A 9 7.32 42.17 1.67
CA PHE A 9 6.99 41.79 0.30
C PHE A 9 5.50 41.43 0.14
N ILE A 10 4.90 40.69 1.10
CA ILE A 10 3.46 40.44 1.12
C ILE A 10 2.65 41.75 1.16
N ALA A 11 3.05 42.70 2.02
CA ALA A 11 2.40 44.00 2.11
C ALA A 11 2.54 44.80 0.80
N TYR A 12 3.69 44.75 0.16
CA TYR A 12 3.92 45.39 -1.17
C TYR A 12 3.01 44.76 -2.24
N LEU A 13 2.94 43.42 -2.33
CA LEU A 13 2.05 42.78 -3.31
C LEU A 13 0.57 43.10 -3.06
N ASP A 14 0.15 43.20 -1.80
CA ASP A 14 -1.23 43.57 -1.46
C ASP A 14 -1.55 45.04 -1.91
N GLN A 15 -0.63 45.97 -1.68
CA GLN A 15 -0.81 47.39 -2.00
C GLN A 15 -0.61 47.69 -3.46
N GLU A 16 0.41 47.17 -4.11
CA GLU A 16 0.82 47.57 -5.45
C GLU A 16 0.30 46.63 -6.56
N VAL A 17 -0.19 45.45 -6.21
CA VAL A 17 -0.71 44.49 -7.20
C VAL A 17 -2.19 44.21 -6.97
N VAL A 18 -2.54 43.65 -5.82
CA VAL A 18 -3.91 43.17 -5.54
C VAL A 18 -4.90 44.36 -5.51
N SER A 19 -4.52 45.50 -4.93
CA SER A 19 -5.39 46.65 -4.79
C SER A 19 -5.82 47.28 -6.16
N HIS A 20 -5.08 47.03 -7.22
CA HIS A 20 -5.37 47.55 -8.57
C HIS A 20 -6.37 46.68 -9.34
N TRP A 21 -6.69 45.49 -8.86
CA TRP A 21 -7.69 44.65 -9.51
C TRP A 21 -9.12 45.13 -9.24
N SER A 22 -10.08 44.73 -10.06
CA SER A 22 -11.48 44.97 -9.75
C SER A 22 -11.87 44.30 -8.42
N ARG A 23 -12.81 44.88 -7.70
CA ARG A 23 -13.28 44.29 -6.42
C ARG A 23 -13.77 42.84 -6.56
N GLU A 24 -14.41 42.53 -7.69
CA GLU A 24 -14.90 41.18 -7.99
C GLU A 24 -13.73 40.18 -8.10
N VAL A 25 -12.70 40.51 -8.89
CA VAL A 25 -11.49 39.68 -9.06
C VAL A 25 -10.72 39.58 -7.75
N GLN A 26 -10.57 40.66 -6.97
CA GLN A 26 -9.94 40.62 -5.66
C GLN A 26 -10.66 39.65 -4.73
N THR A 27 -12.00 39.72 -4.65
CA THR A 27 -12.80 38.85 -3.80
C THR A 27 -12.67 37.38 -4.23
N PHE A 28 -12.88 37.15 -5.53
CA PHE A 28 -12.79 35.80 -6.12
C PHE A 28 -11.44 35.11 -5.86
N LEU A 29 -10.33 35.81 -6.20
CA LEU A 29 -8.99 35.23 -5.98
C LEU A 29 -8.65 35.09 -4.49
N THR A 30 -9.16 35.97 -3.64
CA THR A 30 -9.00 35.83 -2.18
C THR A 30 -9.77 34.61 -1.66
N GLU A 31 -10.98 34.33 -2.15
CA GLU A 31 -11.74 33.13 -1.80
C GLU A 31 -11.04 31.86 -2.31
N MET A 32 -10.58 31.87 -3.58
CA MET A 32 -9.88 30.72 -4.16
C MET A 32 -8.49 30.48 -3.56
N SER A 33 -7.87 31.45 -2.92
CA SER A 33 -6.61 31.26 -2.22
C SER A 33 -6.68 30.29 -1.04
N LEU A 34 -7.87 30.03 -0.53
CA LEU A 34 -8.07 29.08 0.58
C LEU A 34 -7.85 27.62 0.17
N VAL A 35 -7.92 27.30 -1.12
CA VAL A 35 -7.61 25.97 -1.68
C VAL A 35 -6.31 26.02 -2.47
N ASP A 36 -5.59 24.89 -2.54
CA ASP A 36 -4.29 24.82 -3.22
C ASP A 36 -4.42 24.78 -4.74
N ALA A 37 -5.50 24.20 -5.23
CA ALA A 37 -5.85 24.14 -6.63
C ALA A 37 -7.37 24.03 -6.78
N PHE A 38 -7.91 24.48 -7.90
CA PHE A 38 -9.35 24.43 -8.16
C PHE A 38 -9.67 24.32 -9.65
N THR A 39 -10.82 23.76 -9.95
CA THR A 39 -11.44 23.82 -11.27
C THR A 39 -12.49 24.93 -11.31
N PRO A 40 -12.93 25.41 -12.50
CA PRO A 40 -14.05 26.35 -12.58
C PRO A 40 -15.30 25.88 -11.85
N ALA A 41 -15.64 24.58 -11.96
CA ALA A 41 -16.78 23.98 -11.25
C ALA A 41 -16.62 23.99 -9.72
N MET A 42 -15.40 23.78 -9.23
CA MET A 42 -15.11 23.89 -7.80
C MET A 42 -15.24 25.33 -7.32
N ALA A 43 -14.74 26.29 -8.10
CA ALA A 43 -14.85 27.72 -7.78
C ALA A 43 -16.31 28.17 -7.68
N GLU A 44 -17.15 27.80 -8.66
CA GLU A 44 -18.58 28.04 -8.64
C GLU A 44 -19.26 27.43 -7.40
N TYR A 45 -18.92 26.18 -7.07
CA TYR A 45 -19.48 25.50 -5.90
C TYR A 45 -19.07 26.14 -4.57
N ILE A 46 -17.83 26.63 -4.44
CA ILE A 46 -17.31 27.26 -3.23
C ILE A 46 -17.92 28.65 -3.04
N THR A 47 -17.92 29.46 -4.10
CA THR A 47 -18.37 30.86 -4.04
C THR A 47 -19.90 30.98 -4.09
N GLY A 48 -20.56 30.01 -4.72
CA GLY A 48 -21.99 30.09 -5.05
C GLY A 48 -22.30 31.11 -6.14
N ASP A 49 -21.30 31.52 -6.94
CA ASP A 49 -21.40 32.55 -7.98
C ASP A 49 -21.18 31.95 -9.37
N ASP A 50 -22.19 32.00 -10.21
CA ASP A 50 -22.17 31.54 -11.60
C ASP A 50 -21.17 32.36 -12.47
N ALA A 51 -20.71 33.51 -11.97
CA ALA A 51 -19.72 34.32 -12.63
C ALA A 51 -18.26 33.83 -12.50
N SER A 52 -18.04 32.72 -11.76
CA SER A 52 -16.69 32.20 -11.45
C SER A 52 -15.86 31.97 -12.70
N ALA A 53 -16.41 31.43 -13.79
CA ALA A 53 -15.70 31.24 -15.05
C ALA A 53 -15.30 32.57 -15.71
N ARG A 54 -16.17 33.59 -15.68
CA ARG A 54 -15.87 34.93 -16.16
C ARG A 54 -14.79 35.62 -15.32
N LEU A 55 -14.88 35.51 -14.01
CA LEU A 55 -13.90 36.06 -13.07
C LEU A 55 -12.52 35.42 -13.24
N LEU A 56 -12.49 34.09 -13.49
CA LEU A 56 -11.28 33.38 -13.80
C LEU A 56 -10.61 33.92 -15.08
N SER A 57 -11.39 34.08 -16.17
CA SER A 57 -10.88 34.67 -17.42
C SER A 57 -10.39 36.11 -17.23
N GLN A 58 -11.05 36.91 -16.41
CA GLN A 58 -10.57 38.24 -16.05
C GLN A 58 -9.25 38.19 -15.25
N ALA A 59 -9.12 37.24 -14.32
CA ALA A 59 -7.91 37.05 -13.54
C ALA A 59 -6.72 36.63 -14.41
N GLU A 60 -6.94 35.82 -15.46
CA GLU A 60 -5.90 35.51 -16.46
C GLU A 60 -5.37 36.76 -17.19
N CYS A 61 -6.26 37.71 -17.47
CA CYS A 61 -5.88 38.94 -18.17
C CYS A 61 -5.07 39.93 -17.30
N VAL A 62 -5.12 39.78 -15.97
CA VAL A 62 -4.44 40.71 -15.04
C VAL A 62 -2.92 40.49 -14.99
N GLY A 63 -2.44 39.34 -15.44
CA GLY A 63 -1.02 39.02 -15.47
C GLY A 63 -0.78 37.50 -15.23
N ASN A 64 0.50 37.10 -15.20
CA ASN A 64 0.91 35.71 -14.98
C ASN A 64 0.78 35.29 -13.50
N ILE A 65 -0.42 35.42 -12.94
CA ILE A 65 -0.72 35.14 -11.51
C ILE A 65 -1.32 33.77 -11.30
N LEU A 66 -1.89 33.20 -12.35
CA LEU A 66 -2.47 31.84 -12.36
C LEU A 66 -1.65 30.90 -13.22
N GLN A 67 -1.63 29.67 -12.87
CA GLN A 67 -1.08 28.57 -13.67
C GLN A 67 -2.19 27.55 -13.87
N CYS A 68 -2.37 27.08 -15.11
CA CYS A 68 -3.32 26.05 -15.46
C CYS A 68 -2.56 24.83 -15.98
N ASP A 69 -2.76 23.69 -15.31
CA ASP A 69 -2.24 22.39 -15.73
C ASP A 69 -3.43 21.42 -15.80
N ASP A 70 -3.74 20.89 -16.98
CA ASP A 70 -4.83 19.93 -17.21
C ASP A 70 -6.20 20.37 -16.65
N GLY A 71 -6.52 21.68 -16.77
CA GLY A 71 -7.78 22.24 -16.27
C GLY A 71 -7.83 22.50 -14.76
N MET A 72 -6.73 22.26 -14.06
CA MET A 72 -6.55 22.62 -12.66
C MET A 72 -5.80 23.95 -12.55
N TRP A 73 -6.43 24.90 -11.89
CA TRP A 73 -5.90 26.24 -11.68
C TRP A 73 -5.21 26.35 -10.33
N ARG A 74 -4.04 26.99 -10.32
CA ARG A 74 -3.27 27.29 -9.11
C ARG A 74 -2.88 28.76 -9.10
N ILE A 75 -2.99 29.38 -7.94
CA ILE A 75 -2.45 30.73 -7.71
C ILE A 75 -0.95 30.57 -7.41
N ARG A 76 -0.12 31.40 -8.04
CA ARG A 76 1.34 31.33 -7.80
C ARG A 76 1.71 31.54 -6.33
N PRO A 77 2.71 30.82 -5.79
CA PRO A 77 2.97 30.72 -4.36
C PRO A 77 3.09 32.05 -3.61
N LEU A 78 3.81 33.01 -4.15
CA LEU A 78 3.98 34.32 -3.50
C LEU A 78 2.67 35.10 -3.37
N LEU A 79 1.85 35.06 -4.41
CA LEU A 79 0.54 35.71 -4.41
C LEU A 79 -0.46 34.95 -3.56
N LEU A 80 -0.39 33.62 -3.57
CA LEU A 80 -1.23 32.75 -2.73
C LEU A 80 -1.11 33.11 -1.25
N GLU A 81 0.11 33.30 -0.77
CA GLU A 81 0.37 33.70 0.64
C GLU A 81 -0.22 35.08 0.95
N THR A 82 -0.06 36.03 0.02
CA THR A 82 -0.63 37.39 0.17
C THR A 82 -2.16 37.33 0.26
N LEU A 83 -2.81 36.60 -0.64
CA LEU A 83 -4.27 36.46 -0.66
C LEU A 83 -4.80 35.69 0.54
N ARG A 84 -4.12 34.66 1.02
CA ARG A 84 -4.48 33.94 2.27
C ARG A 84 -4.43 34.87 3.48
N SER A 85 -3.37 35.69 3.62
CA SER A 85 -3.29 36.69 4.68
C SER A 85 -4.41 37.72 4.60
N ARG A 86 -4.81 38.09 3.38
CA ARG A 86 -5.94 38.99 3.12
C ARG A 86 -7.29 38.33 3.44
N ALA A 87 -7.46 37.04 3.14
CA ALA A 87 -8.71 36.31 3.37
C ALA A 87 -9.15 36.35 4.85
N GLU A 88 -8.24 36.06 5.77
CA GLU A 88 -8.52 36.10 7.20
C GLU A 88 -8.94 37.52 7.68
N LYS A 89 -8.25 38.55 7.18
CA LYS A 89 -8.54 39.95 7.53
C LYS A 89 -9.85 40.45 6.93
N THR A 90 -10.17 40.05 5.69
CA THR A 90 -11.31 40.58 4.94
C THR A 90 -12.60 39.83 5.25
N PHE A 91 -12.55 38.51 5.33
CA PHE A 91 -13.72 37.65 5.49
C PHE A 91 -13.97 37.19 6.94
N GLY A 92 -12.93 37.21 7.75
CA GLY A 92 -12.95 36.62 9.09
C GLY A 92 -12.98 35.08 9.06
N ARG A 93 -12.64 34.46 10.16
CA ARG A 93 -12.46 33.02 10.30
C ARG A 93 -13.73 32.23 9.95
N SER A 94 -14.90 32.72 10.33
CA SER A 94 -16.18 32.02 10.09
C SER A 94 -16.49 31.84 8.58
N ARG A 95 -16.23 32.91 7.77
CA ARG A 95 -16.45 32.82 6.30
C ARG A 95 -15.37 31.94 5.66
N CYS A 96 -14.11 32.08 6.04
CA CYS A 96 -13.04 31.21 5.53
C CYS A 96 -13.33 29.73 5.82
N ASN A 97 -13.75 29.38 7.04
CA ASN A 97 -14.11 28.03 7.38
C ASN A 97 -15.30 27.50 6.56
N ARG A 98 -16.28 28.35 6.24
CA ARG A 98 -17.40 27.97 5.38
C ARG A 98 -16.96 27.67 3.95
N LEU A 99 -16.09 28.50 3.39
CA LEU A 99 -15.55 28.30 2.04
C LEU A 99 -14.71 27.01 1.95
N LEU A 100 -13.84 26.78 2.94
CA LEU A 100 -13.07 25.54 3.07
C LEU A 100 -13.97 24.31 3.21
N TYR A 101 -15.05 24.43 3.99
CA TYR A 101 -16.03 23.35 4.15
C TYR A 101 -16.73 23.03 2.81
N HIS A 102 -17.13 24.05 2.05
CA HIS A 102 -17.69 23.85 0.71
C HIS A 102 -16.66 23.19 -0.23
N GLY A 103 -15.41 23.61 -0.19
CA GLY A 103 -14.32 22.95 -0.93
C GLY A 103 -14.21 21.46 -0.55
N GLY A 104 -14.22 21.15 0.75
CA GLY A 104 -14.22 19.78 1.25
C GLY A 104 -15.40 18.96 0.74
N ARG A 105 -16.61 19.55 0.76
CA ARG A 105 -17.82 18.90 0.22
C ARG A 105 -17.76 18.66 -1.28
N PHE A 106 -17.14 19.57 -2.04
CA PHE A 106 -16.92 19.38 -3.47
C PHE A 106 -15.98 18.19 -3.72
N GLU A 107 -14.80 18.18 -3.08
CA GLU A 107 -13.81 17.11 -3.23
C GLU A 107 -14.39 15.75 -2.78
N GLU A 108 -15.16 15.73 -1.70
CA GLU A 108 -15.86 14.52 -1.24
C GLU A 108 -16.81 13.96 -2.30
N ARG A 109 -17.56 14.81 -3.00
CA ARG A 109 -18.46 14.40 -4.08
C ARG A 109 -17.73 13.87 -5.30
N GLN A 110 -16.52 14.38 -5.58
CA GLN A 110 -15.67 13.89 -6.66
C GLN A 110 -14.94 12.59 -6.28
N GLY A 111 -14.99 12.16 -5.02
CA GLY A 111 -14.29 10.98 -4.51
C GLY A 111 -12.82 11.26 -4.14
N HIS A 112 -12.41 12.51 -4.09
CA HIS A 112 -11.05 12.93 -3.71
C HIS A 112 -10.93 12.99 -2.18
N THR A 113 -10.96 11.82 -1.53
CA THR A 113 -11.06 11.69 -0.06
C THR A 113 -9.96 12.42 0.69
N MET A 114 -8.70 12.34 0.24
CA MET A 114 -7.56 12.98 0.91
C MET A 114 -7.68 14.51 0.89
N GLN A 115 -8.06 15.08 -0.24
CA GLN A 115 -8.27 16.52 -0.41
C GLN A 115 -9.44 17.00 0.47
N ALA A 116 -10.55 16.25 0.46
CA ALA A 116 -11.71 16.55 1.30
C ALA A 116 -11.35 16.57 2.79
N LEU A 117 -10.66 15.54 3.28
CA LEU A 117 -10.20 15.46 4.67
C LEU A 117 -9.25 16.60 5.04
N SER A 118 -8.35 16.98 4.12
CA SER A 118 -7.42 18.09 4.33
C SER A 118 -8.16 19.42 4.52
N LEU A 119 -9.16 19.70 3.69
CA LEU A 119 -9.98 20.91 3.77
C LEU A 119 -10.87 20.93 5.01
N TYR A 120 -11.48 19.79 5.37
CA TYR A 120 -12.25 19.65 6.62
C TYR A 120 -11.39 19.89 7.86
N ARG A 121 -10.15 19.37 7.88
CA ARG A 121 -9.21 19.62 8.99
C ARG A 121 -8.83 21.09 9.11
N GLN A 122 -8.63 21.79 8.00
CA GLN A 122 -8.31 23.23 8.00
C GLN A 122 -9.45 24.07 8.57
N CYS A 123 -10.70 23.70 8.35
CA CYS A 123 -11.86 24.42 8.88
C CYS A 123 -12.39 23.87 10.22
N GLY A 124 -11.78 22.81 10.78
CA GLY A 124 -12.21 22.21 12.04
C GLY A 124 -13.53 21.45 11.97
N ALA A 125 -13.88 20.89 10.80
CA ALA A 125 -15.11 20.13 10.60
C ALA A 125 -14.97 18.67 11.06
N GLU A 126 -14.78 18.44 12.37
CA GLU A 126 -14.45 17.12 12.95
C GLU A 126 -15.52 16.07 12.67
N GLU A 127 -16.82 16.44 12.75
CA GLU A 127 -17.93 15.52 12.43
C GLU A 127 -17.86 15.03 10.97
N SER A 128 -17.49 15.91 10.03
CA SER A 128 -17.35 15.55 8.62
C SER A 128 -16.13 14.64 8.39
N ILE A 129 -15.02 14.89 9.09
CA ILE A 129 -13.84 14.02 9.06
C ILE A 129 -14.22 12.63 9.57
N HIS A 130 -14.86 12.54 10.75
CA HIS A 130 -15.28 11.27 11.33
C HIS A 130 -16.22 10.51 10.39
N ALA A 131 -17.28 11.15 9.89
CA ALA A 131 -18.25 10.53 8.99
C ALA A 131 -17.60 10.03 7.68
N LEU A 132 -16.67 10.81 7.12
CA LEU A 132 -15.94 10.44 5.91
C LEU A 132 -15.00 9.25 6.17
N LEU A 133 -14.27 9.23 7.28
CA LEU A 133 -13.38 8.11 7.65
C LEU A 133 -14.15 6.82 7.89
N VAL A 134 -15.29 6.87 8.58
CA VAL A 134 -16.19 5.71 8.78
C VAL A 134 -16.67 5.16 7.44
N ARG A 135 -17.11 6.05 6.54
CA ARG A 135 -17.58 5.66 5.21
C ARG A 135 -16.46 5.02 4.37
N GLU A 136 -15.28 5.61 4.37
CA GLU A 136 -14.11 5.07 3.66
C GLU A 136 -13.67 3.71 4.24
N ALA A 137 -13.65 3.58 5.57
CA ALA A 137 -13.34 2.31 6.23
C ALA A 137 -14.34 1.21 5.89
N ARG A 138 -15.63 1.54 5.72
CA ARG A 138 -16.67 0.60 5.30
C ARG A 138 -16.59 0.23 3.83
N LYS A 139 -16.31 1.22 2.97
CA LYS A 139 -16.28 1.05 1.51
C LYS A 139 -15.01 0.38 1.01
N HIS A 140 -13.88 0.78 1.54
CA HIS A 140 -12.56 0.39 1.10
C HIS A 140 -11.77 -0.29 2.24
N MET A 141 -12.27 -1.45 2.68
CA MET A 141 -11.54 -2.25 3.67
C MET A 141 -10.23 -2.74 3.07
N GLY A 142 -9.14 -2.40 3.73
CA GLY A 142 -7.81 -2.84 3.32
C GLY A 142 -6.73 -2.03 4.01
N VAL A 143 -5.68 -2.70 4.47
CA VAL A 143 -4.60 -2.05 5.22
C VAL A 143 -3.94 -0.93 4.40
N GLY A 144 -3.85 -1.09 3.08
CA GLY A 144 -3.32 -0.06 2.19
C GLY A 144 -4.16 1.22 2.18
N ASN A 145 -5.48 1.10 2.17
CA ASN A 145 -6.39 2.25 2.24
C ASN A 145 -6.33 2.93 3.60
N TYR A 146 -6.27 2.15 4.69
CA TYR A 146 -6.05 2.70 6.03
C TYR A 146 -4.72 3.44 6.12
N TRP A 147 -3.67 2.88 5.52
CA TRP A 147 -2.34 3.50 5.48
C TRP A 147 -2.33 4.84 4.74
N ALA A 148 -3.03 4.95 3.61
CA ALA A 148 -3.15 6.19 2.87
C ALA A 148 -3.76 7.33 3.72
N LEU A 149 -4.70 7.01 4.60
CA LEU A 149 -5.42 7.95 5.47
C LEU A 149 -4.94 7.93 6.93
N ARG A 150 -3.79 7.30 7.24
CA ARG A 150 -3.33 7.02 8.62
C ARG A 150 -3.29 8.24 9.54
N ASN A 151 -2.85 9.39 9.02
CA ASN A 151 -2.74 10.62 9.81
C ASN A 151 -4.11 11.16 10.29
N PHE A 152 -5.18 10.80 9.60
CA PHE A 152 -6.55 11.16 10.01
C PHE A 152 -7.12 10.13 10.97
N TYR A 153 -6.93 8.81 10.72
CA TYR A 153 -7.36 7.79 11.66
C TYR A 153 -6.68 7.91 13.02
N GLN A 154 -5.37 8.16 13.05
CA GLN A 154 -4.58 8.31 14.29
C GLN A 154 -4.87 9.61 15.05
N ALA A 155 -5.47 10.60 14.40
CA ALA A 155 -5.85 11.86 15.03
C ALA A 155 -7.23 11.79 15.73
N LEU A 156 -8.02 10.74 15.51
CA LEU A 156 -9.32 10.55 16.17
C LEU A 156 -9.14 10.29 17.67
N SER A 157 -10.05 10.81 18.46
CA SER A 157 -10.08 10.51 19.89
C SER A 157 -10.47 9.06 20.16
N PRO A 158 -9.96 8.40 21.22
CA PRO A 158 -10.37 7.03 21.55
C PRO A 158 -11.89 6.87 21.70
N GLN A 159 -12.58 7.88 22.23
CA GLN A 159 -14.03 7.86 22.41
C GLN A 159 -14.80 7.85 21.08
N GLU A 160 -14.28 8.49 20.05
CA GLU A 160 -14.86 8.46 18.70
C GLU A 160 -14.62 7.11 18.04
N VAL A 161 -13.42 6.57 18.19
CA VAL A 161 -13.04 5.27 17.61
C VAL A 161 -13.85 4.13 18.21
N GLU A 162 -14.08 4.12 19.52
CA GLU A 162 -14.80 3.05 20.24
C GLU A 162 -16.28 2.95 19.87
N LYS A 163 -16.85 3.98 19.26
CA LYS A 163 -18.25 3.95 18.77
C LYS A 163 -18.41 3.17 17.46
N GLU A 164 -17.34 2.99 16.70
CA GLU A 164 -17.38 2.48 15.34
C GLU A 164 -16.47 1.25 15.15
N PRO A 165 -17.01 0.04 14.98
CA PRO A 165 -16.24 -1.18 14.77
C PRO A 165 -15.19 -1.06 13.66
N VAL A 166 -15.52 -0.36 12.57
CA VAL A 166 -14.62 -0.19 11.41
C VAL A 166 -13.41 0.70 11.73
N LEU A 167 -13.54 1.66 12.65
CA LEU A 167 -12.43 2.52 13.08
C LEU A 167 -11.46 1.76 14.01
N MET A 168 -12.00 0.95 14.94
CA MET A 168 -11.18 0.05 15.76
C MET A 168 -10.40 -0.94 14.88
N THR A 169 -11.04 -1.46 13.83
CA THR A 169 -10.38 -2.31 12.83
C THR A 169 -9.26 -1.60 12.11
N ALA A 170 -9.50 -0.38 11.64
CA ALA A 170 -8.49 0.42 10.94
C ALA A 170 -7.27 0.69 11.83
N LEU A 171 -7.48 1.09 13.09
CA LEU A 171 -6.37 1.36 14.02
C LEU A 171 -5.62 0.09 14.42
N SER A 172 -6.31 -1.03 14.70
CA SER A 172 -5.65 -2.31 14.94
C SER A 172 -4.74 -2.70 13.77
N ALA A 173 -5.24 -2.60 12.53
CA ALA A 173 -4.48 -2.90 11.33
C ALA A 173 -3.30 -1.95 11.12
N LEU A 174 -3.48 -0.63 11.33
CA LEU A 174 -2.43 0.38 11.21
C LEU A 174 -1.28 0.16 12.20
N HIS A 175 -1.60 -0.11 13.46
CA HIS A 175 -0.57 -0.41 14.46
C HIS A 175 0.18 -1.70 14.15
N SER A 176 -0.50 -2.69 13.60
CA SER A 176 0.12 -3.96 13.22
C SER A 176 1.14 -3.80 12.08
N VAL A 177 0.88 -2.96 11.07
CA VAL A 177 1.85 -2.74 9.99
C VAL A 177 3.07 -1.91 10.42
N LEU A 178 2.98 -1.23 11.55
CA LEU A 178 4.09 -0.56 12.23
C LEU A 178 4.78 -1.48 13.26
N MET A 179 4.41 -2.75 13.33
CA MET A 179 4.91 -3.74 14.29
C MET A 179 4.61 -3.39 15.77
N ASN A 180 3.64 -2.52 16.01
CA ASN A 180 3.18 -2.18 17.36
C ASN A 180 2.07 -3.15 17.79
N THR A 181 2.48 -4.34 18.27
CA THR A 181 1.55 -5.41 18.68
C THR A 181 0.64 -4.96 19.81
N GLU A 182 1.17 -4.25 20.79
CA GLU A 182 0.43 -3.83 21.98
C GLU A 182 -0.78 -2.96 21.60
N GLN A 183 -0.58 -1.95 20.79
CA GLN A 183 -1.67 -1.08 20.35
C GLN A 183 -2.59 -1.77 19.34
N SER A 184 -2.07 -2.66 18.50
CA SER A 184 -2.90 -3.47 17.60
C SER A 184 -3.86 -4.36 18.39
N GLU A 185 -3.36 -5.09 19.40
CA GLU A 185 -4.17 -5.96 20.25
C GLU A 185 -5.08 -5.17 21.20
N TYR A 186 -4.71 -3.98 21.64
CA TYR A 186 -5.60 -3.09 22.38
C TYR A 186 -6.87 -2.80 21.59
N TRP A 187 -6.75 -2.34 20.34
CA TRP A 187 -7.92 -2.05 19.51
C TRP A 187 -8.70 -3.29 19.11
N TYR A 188 -8.02 -4.43 18.90
CA TYR A 188 -8.69 -5.70 18.71
C TYR A 188 -9.52 -6.10 19.93
N GLY A 189 -8.98 -5.96 21.14
CA GLY A 189 -9.69 -6.21 22.40
C GLY A 189 -10.92 -5.32 22.57
N ARG A 190 -10.78 -4.01 22.30
CA ARG A 190 -11.93 -3.08 22.34
C ARG A 190 -13.04 -3.47 21.36
N LEU A 191 -12.66 -3.91 20.16
CA LEU A 191 -13.63 -4.44 19.18
C LEU A 191 -14.30 -5.74 19.66
N ALA A 192 -13.55 -6.63 20.32
CA ALA A 192 -14.11 -7.85 20.89
C ALA A 192 -15.11 -7.55 22.02
N ASP A 193 -14.78 -6.59 22.90
CA ASP A 193 -15.70 -6.11 23.95
C ASP A 193 -16.96 -5.51 23.37
N TYR A 194 -16.82 -4.69 22.31
CA TYR A 194 -17.97 -4.14 21.58
C TYR A 194 -18.85 -5.26 21.00
N ALA A 195 -18.26 -6.27 20.35
CA ALA A 195 -18.99 -7.41 19.77
C ALA A 195 -19.73 -8.24 20.82
N ALA A 196 -19.19 -8.31 22.05
CA ALA A 196 -19.83 -9.02 23.16
C ALA A 196 -21.07 -8.29 23.70
N GLN A 197 -21.07 -6.97 23.68
CA GLN A 197 -22.14 -6.12 24.21
C GLN A 197 -23.22 -5.77 23.16
N ALA A 198 -22.83 -5.64 21.91
CA ALA A 198 -23.71 -5.26 20.79
C ALA A 198 -24.76 -6.35 20.49
N LYS A 199 -25.86 -5.95 19.84
CA LYS A 199 -26.97 -6.85 19.46
C LYS A 199 -27.31 -6.65 17.98
N GLY A 200 -27.94 -7.64 17.36
CA GLY A 200 -28.41 -7.55 15.97
C GLY A 200 -27.28 -7.29 14.97
N SER A 201 -27.53 -6.39 14.04
CA SER A 201 -26.62 -6.03 12.94
C SER A 201 -25.24 -5.54 13.41
N ASP A 202 -25.21 -4.77 14.50
CA ASP A 202 -23.96 -4.17 15.01
C ASP A 202 -23.03 -5.25 15.56
N ARG A 203 -23.58 -6.27 16.24
CA ARG A 203 -22.83 -7.45 16.67
C ARG A 203 -22.29 -8.22 15.47
N ASP A 204 -23.07 -8.38 14.42
CA ASP A 204 -22.67 -9.15 13.26
C ASP A 204 -21.60 -8.40 12.46
N GLU A 205 -21.69 -7.07 12.36
CA GLU A 205 -20.63 -6.23 11.81
C GLU A 205 -19.33 -6.34 12.61
N ALA A 206 -19.40 -6.20 13.92
CA ALA A 206 -18.21 -6.31 14.78
C ALA A 206 -17.56 -7.69 14.70
N LYS A 207 -18.33 -8.78 14.65
CA LYS A 207 -17.80 -10.14 14.44
C LYS A 207 -17.14 -10.31 13.07
N ALA A 208 -17.70 -9.73 12.02
CA ALA A 208 -17.10 -9.74 10.69
C ALA A 208 -15.76 -8.97 10.67
N GLN A 209 -15.68 -7.85 11.40
CA GLN A 209 -14.45 -7.08 11.57
C GLN A 209 -13.37 -7.85 12.34
N LEU A 210 -13.73 -8.54 13.43
CA LEU A 210 -12.80 -9.41 14.17
C LEU A 210 -12.25 -10.51 13.28
N LEU A 211 -13.12 -11.19 12.52
CA LEU A 211 -12.69 -12.22 11.59
C LEU A 211 -11.75 -11.67 10.51
N TYR A 212 -12.05 -10.47 10.00
CA TYR A 212 -11.16 -9.79 9.07
C TYR A 212 -9.77 -9.54 9.68
N LEU A 213 -9.70 -9.02 10.91
CA LEU A 213 -8.44 -8.82 11.63
C LEU A 213 -7.68 -10.13 11.87
N ASP A 214 -8.36 -11.22 12.24
CA ASP A 214 -7.73 -12.54 12.40
C ASP A 214 -7.04 -13.01 11.11
N VAL A 215 -7.62 -12.67 9.95
CA VAL A 215 -7.04 -12.99 8.64
C VAL A 215 -5.86 -12.09 8.32
N ILE A 216 -5.95 -10.77 8.56
CA ILE A 216 -4.97 -9.82 8.03
C ILE A 216 -3.81 -9.50 8.97
N LEU A 217 -4.00 -9.61 10.31
CA LEU A 217 -2.95 -9.24 11.27
C LEU A 217 -1.73 -10.18 11.14
N PRO A 218 -0.54 -9.66 10.76
CA PRO A 218 0.64 -10.48 10.53
C PRO A 218 1.06 -11.32 11.74
N HIS A 219 1.10 -10.72 12.92
CA HIS A 219 1.58 -11.37 14.16
C HIS A 219 0.70 -12.53 14.65
N ARG A 220 -0.52 -12.67 14.14
CA ARG A 220 -1.41 -13.79 14.46
C ARG A 220 -1.12 -15.06 13.64
N GLY A 221 -0.20 -14.99 12.67
CA GLY A 221 0.25 -16.15 11.88
C GLY A 221 -0.89 -16.91 11.21
N ILE A 222 -0.70 -18.23 10.98
CA ILE A 222 -1.68 -19.14 10.35
C ILE A 222 -2.17 -20.25 11.27
N LYS A 223 -1.69 -20.33 12.51
CA LYS A 223 -1.98 -21.47 13.42
C LYS A 223 -3.49 -21.70 13.66
N ASN A 224 -4.29 -20.64 13.59
CA ASN A 224 -5.74 -20.69 13.81
C ASN A 224 -6.56 -20.63 12.50
N MET A 225 -5.95 -20.80 11.33
CA MET A 225 -6.66 -20.68 10.04
C MET A 225 -7.86 -21.62 9.92
N THR A 226 -7.77 -22.84 10.45
CA THR A 226 -8.90 -23.79 10.46
C THR A 226 -10.10 -23.25 11.24
N GLN A 227 -9.85 -22.60 12.38
CA GLN A 227 -10.90 -21.98 13.20
C GLN A 227 -11.48 -20.76 12.50
N ILE A 228 -10.61 -19.93 11.87
CA ILE A 228 -10.99 -18.80 11.05
C ILE A 228 -11.90 -19.22 9.90
N PHE A 229 -11.54 -20.30 9.17
CA PHE A 229 -12.38 -20.84 8.10
C PHE A 229 -13.73 -21.38 8.60
N ARG A 230 -13.78 -22.02 9.77
CA ARG A 230 -15.06 -22.45 10.37
C ARG A 230 -15.94 -21.24 10.74
N ALA A 231 -15.37 -20.23 11.40
CA ALA A 231 -16.09 -19.01 11.76
C ALA A 231 -16.59 -18.27 10.51
N ALA A 232 -15.74 -18.13 9.48
CA ALA A 232 -16.10 -17.52 8.21
C ALA A 232 -17.24 -18.29 7.52
N SER A 233 -17.17 -19.62 7.47
CA SER A 233 -18.24 -20.45 6.86
C SER A 233 -19.58 -20.28 7.57
N THR A 234 -19.56 -20.08 8.89
CA THR A 234 -20.78 -19.85 9.69
C THR A 234 -21.38 -18.47 9.39
N LEU A 235 -20.54 -17.43 9.29
CA LEU A 235 -20.97 -16.08 8.92
C LEU A 235 -21.57 -16.03 7.51
N VAL A 236 -20.88 -16.65 6.54
CA VAL A 236 -21.36 -16.69 5.14
C VAL A 236 -22.70 -17.44 5.03
N ARG A 237 -22.90 -18.53 5.77
CA ARG A 237 -24.17 -19.26 5.80
C ARG A 237 -25.29 -18.45 6.43
N GLY A 238 -25.00 -17.65 7.46
CA GLY A 238 -26.00 -16.84 8.16
C GLY A 238 -26.38 -15.57 7.41
N SER A 239 -25.45 -14.91 6.72
CA SER A 239 -25.68 -13.62 6.04
C SER A 239 -25.87 -13.74 4.54
N GLY A 240 -25.57 -14.88 3.93
CA GLY A 240 -25.62 -15.08 2.46
C GLY A 240 -24.53 -14.33 1.68
N ASN A 241 -23.72 -13.52 2.33
CA ASN A 241 -22.68 -12.71 1.69
C ASN A 241 -21.31 -13.40 1.78
N ALA A 242 -20.51 -13.30 0.72
CA ALA A 242 -19.10 -13.66 0.76
C ALA A 242 -18.36 -12.80 1.82
N LEU A 243 -17.21 -13.30 2.28
CA LEU A 243 -16.32 -12.49 3.11
C LEU A 243 -16.00 -11.18 2.40
N ARG A 244 -15.82 -10.13 3.19
CA ARG A 244 -15.39 -8.84 2.64
C ARG A 244 -14.05 -9.01 1.90
N PRO A 245 -13.81 -8.24 0.82
CA PRO A 245 -12.59 -8.37 0.04
C PRO A 245 -11.34 -8.27 0.92
N VAL A 246 -10.49 -9.29 0.84
CA VAL A 246 -9.20 -9.35 1.53
C VAL A 246 -8.11 -9.41 0.47
N SER A 247 -7.09 -8.57 0.60
CA SER A 247 -5.87 -8.72 -0.21
C SER A 247 -5.14 -9.99 0.24
N LEU A 248 -5.01 -10.95 -0.67
CA LEU A 248 -4.38 -12.25 -0.38
C LEU A 248 -2.87 -12.18 -0.49
N THR A 249 -2.35 -11.25 -1.29
CA THR A 249 -0.93 -11.10 -1.58
C THR A 249 -0.34 -9.84 -0.98
N ASN A 250 -1.15 -8.91 -0.48
CA ASN A 250 -0.74 -7.54 -0.13
C ASN A 250 0.04 -6.88 -1.28
N ASN A 251 -0.47 -7.04 -2.51
CA ASN A 251 0.13 -6.54 -3.75
C ASN A 251 1.54 -7.09 -4.07
N GLN A 252 1.97 -8.17 -3.42
CA GLN A 252 3.27 -8.80 -3.68
C GLN A 252 3.18 -9.85 -4.79
N PRO A 253 4.30 -10.20 -5.45
CA PRO A 253 4.34 -11.19 -6.50
C PRO A 253 4.32 -12.64 -5.96
N SER A 254 3.50 -12.91 -4.95
CA SER A 254 3.40 -14.22 -4.30
C SER A 254 2.05 -14.36 -3.59
N VAL A 255 1.41 -15.50 -3.76
CA VAL A 255 0.24 -15.93 -3.01
C VAL A 255 0.67 -16.61 -1.71
N MET A 256 1.71 -17.47 -1.78
CA MET A 256 2.16 -18.25 -0.62
C MET A 256 2.83 -17.38 0.44
N ASN A 257 3.48 -16.30 0.05
CA ASN A 257 4.26 -15.44 0.93
C ASN A 257 3.81 -13.98 0.94
N GLY A 258 2.82 -13.61 0.16
CA GLY A 258 2.31 -12.23 0.09
C GLY A 258 1.51 -11.83 1.33
N GLY A 259 0.35 -12.38 1.55
CA GLY A 259 -0.51 -12.09 2.72
C GLY A 259 0.00 -12.72 4.00
N LYS A 260 -0.10 -14.02 4.12
CA LYS A 260 0.41 -14.87 5.22
C LYS A 260 1.50 -15.81 4.70
N ASP A 261 2.22 -16.47 5.60
CA ASP A 261 3.20 -17.51 5.24
C ASP A 261 2.50 -18.87 5.15
N PHE A 262 2.53 -19.46 3.98
CA PHE A 262 1.93 -20.76 3.71
C PHE A 262 2.97 -21.88 3.48
N CYS A 263 4.20 -21.74 4.01
CA CYS A 263 5.23 -22.78 3.92
C CYS A 263 4.71 -24.15 4.38
N GLU A 264 4.03 -24.22 5.52
CA GLU A 264 3.46 -25.47 6.02
C GLU A 264 2.38 -26.05 5.10
N TRP A 265 1.59 -25.19 4.44
CA TRP A 265 0.62 -25.64 3.46
C TRP A 265 1.31 -26.35 2.28
N SER A 266 2.48 -25.89 1.86
CA SER A 266 3.20 -26.46 0.73
C SER A 266 3.56 -27.95 0.93
N LYS A 267 3.70 -28.42 2.16
CA LYS A 267 4.01 -29.83 2.46
C LYS A 267 2.90 -30.80 2.03
N THR A 268 1.65 -30.31 2.01
CA THR A 268 0.44 -31.11 1.66
C THR A 268 -0.46 -30.36 0.67
N ASP A 269 0.12 -29.54 -0.18
CA ASP A 269 -0.56 -28.60 -1.08
C ASP A 269 -1.63 -29.27 -1.96
N LEU A 270 -1.32 -30.38 -2.63
CA LEU A 270 -2.26 -31.12 -3.48
C LEU A 270 -3.47 -31.64 -2.70
N LEU A 271 -3.23 -32.18 -1.51
CA LEU A 271 -4.31 -32.69 -0.65
C LEU A 271 -5.25 -31.54 -0.24
N LEU A 272 -4.67 -30.44 0.27
CA LEU A 272 -5.43 -29.28 0.72
C LEU A 272 -6.14 -28.57 -0.43
N ALA A 273 -5.50 -28.44 -1.60
CA ALA A 273 -6.11 -27.87 -2.78
C ALA A 273 -7.36 -28.65 -3.23
N ASN A 274 -7.32 -29.98 -3.20
CA ASN A 274 -8.44 -30.82 -3.59
C ASN A 274 -9.54 -30.95 -2.53
N THR A 275 -9.23 -30.78 -1.25
CA THR A 275 -10.19 -30.97 -0.16
C THR A 275 -10.87 -29.68 0.27
N ILE A 276 -10.09 -28.66 0.64
CA ILE A 276 -10.62 -27.40 1.15
C ILE A 276 -10.54 -26.24 0.15
N GLY A 277 -9.71 -26.35 -0.88
CA GLY A 277 -9.48 -25.30 -1.86
C GLY A 277 -10.77 -24.69 -2.45
N PRO A 278 -11.69 -25.50 -3.02
CA PRO A 278 -12.94 -24.99 -3.59
C PRO A 278 -13.83 -24.25 -2.58
N LEU A 279 -13.80 -24.68 -1.31
CA LEU A 279 -14.52 -23.98 -0.24
C LEU A 279 -13.89 -22.62 0.08
N VAL A 280 -12.55 -22.55 0.13
CA VAL A 280 -11.80 -21.32 0.37
C VAL A 280 -12.07 -20.29 -0.75
N GLU A 281 -11.97 -20.71 -2.02
CA GLU A 281 -12.27 -19.83 -3.17
C GLU A 281 -13.70 -19.30 -3.11
N LYS A 282 -14.67 -20.17 -2.82
CA LYS A 282 -16.08 -19.77 -2.68
C LYS A 282 -16.28 -18.76 -1.54
N MET A 283 -15.62 -18.95 -0.40
CA MET A 283 -15.72 -18.03 0.75
C MET A 283 -15.11 -16.66 0.47
N LEU A 284 -14.00 -16.63 -0.25
CA LEU A 284 -13.31 -15.41 -0.66
C LEU A 284 -14.00 -14.69 -1.82
N GLY A 285 -14.93 -15.34 -2.50
CA GLY A 285 -15.67 -14.75 -3.63
C GLY A 285 -14.72 -14.30 -4.74
N LYS A 286 -14.86 -13.06 -5.21
CA LYS A 286 -14.04 -12.53 -6.32
C LYS A 286 -12.54 -12.56 -6.03
N THR A 287 -12.12 -12.35 -4.79
CA THR A 287 -10.69 -12.35 -4.41
C THR A 287 -10.08 -13.73 -4.37
N GLY A 288 -10.89 -14.78 -4.30
CA GLY A 288 -10.45 -16.17 -4.31
C GLY A 288 -10.33 -16.82 -5.69
N ILE A 289 -10.81 -16.16 -6.74
CA ILE A 289 -10.82 -16.74 -8.09
C ILE A 289 -9.38 -17.02 -8.56
N GLY A 290 -9.09 -18.28 -8.88
CA GLY A 290 -7.77 -18.73 -9.35
C GLY A 290 -6.74 -18.96 -8.23
N LEU A 291 -7.06 -18.64 -6.98
CA LEU A 291 -6.16 -18.73 -5.83
C LEU A 291 -5.49 -20.10 -5.72
N VAL A 292 -6.27 -21.18 -5.77
CA VAL A 292 -5.78 -22.54 -5.57
C VAL A 292 -4.81 -22.95 -6.69
N GLN A 293 -5.12 -22.60 -7.92
CA GLN A 293 -4.28 -22.94 -9.06
C GLN A 293 -2.98 -22.12 -9.04
N THR A 294 -3.03 -20.83 -8.76
CA THR A 294 -1.85 -19.97 -8.61
C THR A 294 -0.96 -20.47 -7.46
N ALA A 295 -1.53 -20.82 -6.30
CA ALA A 295 -0.78 -21.35 -5.16
C ALA A 295 -0.11 -22.70 -5.46
N LEU A 296 -0.78 -23.60 -6.19
CA LEU A 296 -0.17 -24.86 -6.65
C LEU A 296 0.96 -24.62 -7.66
N GLY A 297 0.78 -23.67 -8.56
CA GLY A 297 1.83 -23.24 -9.49
C GLY A 297 3.06 -22.72 -8.77
N GLU A 298 2.85 -21.81 -7.82
CA GLU A 298 3.93 -21.23 -7.00
C GLU A 298 4.61 -22.30 -6.13
N SER A 299 3.86 -23.14 -5.42
CA SER A 299 4.42 -24.26 -4.63
C SER A 299 5.24 -25.22 -5.48
N THR A 300 4.77 -25.54 -6.68
CA THR A 300 5.51 -26.40 -7.62
C THR A 300 6.82 -25.75 -8.07
N TYR A 301 6.79 -24.44 -8.37
CA TYR A 301 7.98 -23.68 -8.73
C TYR A 301 8.99 -23.65 -7.58
N GLU A 302 8.56 -23.29 -6.38
CA GLU A 302 9.43 -23.19 -5.20
C GLU A 302 10.09 -24.53 -4.82
N LYS A 303 9.48 -25.65 -5.17
CA LYS A 303 10.07 -27.00 -4.99
C LYS A 303 10.96 -27.42 -6.15
N GLY A 304 11.25 -26.54 -7.11
CA GLY A 304 12.03 -26.90 -8.31
C GLY A 304 11.33 -27.89 -9.21
N GLY A 305 10.00 -27.93 -9.17
CA GLY A 305 9.20 -28.86 -9.96
C GLY A 305 9.15 -28.55 -11.44
N ASP A 306 8.50 -29.43 -12.21
CA ASP A 306 8.42 -29.34 -13.66
C ASP A 306 7.76 -28.03 -14.13
N ARG A 307 8.44 -27.33 -15.03
CA ARG A 307 8.01 -26.06 -15.63
C ARG A 307 6.65 -26.18 -16.35
N PHE A 308 6.42 -27.26 -17.09
CA PHE A 308 5.15 -27.43 -17.80
C PHE A 308 3.98 -27.59 -16.84
N ARG A 309 4.22 -28.23 -15.70
CA ARG A 309 3.23 -28.35 -14.65
C ARG A 309 2.89 -26.98 -14.04
N VAL A 310 3.90 -26.14 -13.76
CA VAL A 310 3.68 -24.77 -13.31
C VAL A 310 2.84 -24.00 -14.31
N LEU A 311 3.23 -24.00 -15.60
CA LEU A 311 2.49 -23.32 -16.66
C LEU A 311 1.05 -23.83 -16.81
N SER A 312 0.82 -25.15 -16.62
CA SER A 312 -0.54 -25.73 -16.64
C SER A 312 -1.42 -25.17 -15.52
N TYR A 313 -0.86 -25.01 -14.30
CA TYR A 313 -1.59 -24.38 -13.20
C TYR A 313 -1.90 -22.91 -13.49
N LEU A 314 -0.92 -22.14 -13.99
CA LEU A 314 -1.12 -20.73 -14.34
C LEU A 314 -2.16 -20.54 -15.45
N ALA A 315 -2.14 -21.39 -16.48
CA ALA A 315 -3.15 -21.35 -17.55
C ALA A 315 -4.57 -21.60 -17.03
N LYS A 316 -4.72 -22.51 -16.05
CA LYS A 316 -6.01 -22.74 -15.38
C LYS A 316 -6.43 -21.55 -14.54
N ALA A 317 -5.52 -20.95 -13.75
CA ALA A 317 -5.79 -19.76 -12.97
C ALA A 317 -6.23 -18.59 -13.87
N GLN A 318 -5.50 -18.32 -14.95
CA GLN A 318 -5.83 -17.27 -15.90
C GLN A 318 -7.19 -17.49 -16.59
N SER A 319 -7.50 -18.73 -16.97
CA SER A 319 -8.82 -19.06 -17.53
C SER A 319 -9.96 -18.76 -16.56
N GLN A 320 -9.75 -18.98 -15.26
CA GLN A 320 -10.72 -18.65 -14.22
C GLN A 320 -10.83 -17.13 -14.01
N CYS A 321 -9.71 -16.39 -14.12
CA CYS A 321 -9.63 -14.95 -13.88
C CYS A 321 -10.12 -14.08 -15.05
N GLN A 322 -10.17 -14.59 -16.28
CA GLN A 322 -10.40 -13.82 -17.52
C GLN A 322 -11.62 -12.88 -17.50
N ASN A 323 -12.66 -13.20 -16.72
CA ASN A 323 -13.89 -12.40 -16.67
C ASN A 323 -14.18 -11.76 -15.30
N ASN A 324 -13.49 -12.16 -14.23
CA ASN A 324 -13.84 -11.78 -12.86
C ASN A 324 -12.64 -11.68 -11.89
N GLY A 325 -11.41 -11.86 -12.36
CA GLY A 325 -10.21 -11.82 -11.53
C GLY A 325 -9.84 -10.40 -11.10
N ILE A 326 -9.09 -10.33 -10.01
CA ILE A 326 -8.53 -9.07 -9.51
C ILE A 326 -7.09 -8.89 -10.04
N ALA A 327 -6.69 -7.64 -10.27
CA ALA A 327 -5.37 -7.28 -10.81
C ALA A 327 -4.21 -7.83 -9.96
N GLU A 328 -4.40 -7.91 -8.64
CA GLU A 328 -3.44 -8.47 -7.69
C GLU A 328 -3.10 -9.95 -7.98
N MET A 329 -4.11 -10.78 -8.28
CA MET A 329 -3.89 -12.20 -8.62
C MET A 329 -3.26 -12.35 -10.01
N ALA A 330 -3.71 -11.56 -10.97
CA ALA A 330 -3.10 -11.55 -12.31
C ALA A 330 -1.62 -11.14 -12.25
N TRP A 331 -1.26 -10.25 -11.34
CA TRP A 331 0.13 -9.87 -11.10
C TRP A 331 0.97 -11.05 -10.59
N VAL A 332 0.49 -11.84 -9.64
CA VAL A 332 1.23 -13.03 -9.16
C VAL A 332 1.48 -14.01 -10.29
N ASP A 333 0.46 -14.30 -11.11
CA ASP A 333 0.60 -15.19 -12.25
C ASP A 333 1.65 -14.67 -13.25
N THR A 334 1.64 -13.37 -13.54
CA THR A 334 2.63 -12.73 -14.42
C THR A 334 4.03 -12.77 -13.84
N ALA A 335 4.19 -12.48 -12.55
CA ALA A 335 5.48 -12.52 -11.88
C ALA A 335 6.08 -13.94 -11.89
N LEU A 336 5.25 -14.96 -11.67
CA LEU A 336 5.70 -16.36 -11.74
C LEU A 336 6.10 -16.77 -13.17
N GLN A 337 5.37 -16.31 -14.20
CA GLN A 337 5.77 -16.50 -15.59
C GLN A 337 7.10 -15.80 -15.90
N ALA A 338 7.29 -14.58 -15.41
CA ALA A 338 8.55 -13.84 -15.57
C ALA A 338 9.73 -14.57 -14.91
N LYS A 339 9.54 -15.13 -13.71
CA LYS A 339 10.54 -15.98 -13.04
C LYS A 339 10.88 -17.24 -13.83
N LEU A 340 9.86 -17.90 -14.43
CA LEU A 340 10.09 -19.07 -15.31
C LEU A 340 10.85 -18.68 -16.58
N ALA A 341 10.56 -17.53 -17.19
CA ALA A 341 11.32 -17.03 -18.34
C ALA A 341 12.76 -16.73 -17.96
N LEU A 342 12.98 -16.07 -16.82
CA LEU A 342 14.32 -15.82 -16.29
C LEU A 342 15.12 -17.11 -16.06
N ALA A 343 14.49 -18.14 -15.47
CA ALA A 343 15.13 -19.45 -15.25
C ALA A 343 15.57 -20.14 -16.55
N THR A 344 15.03 -19.75 -17.69
CA THR A 344 15.43 -20.24 -19.04
C THR A 344 16.30 -19.24 -19.81
N GLY A 345 16.70 -18.14 -19.18
CA GLY A 345 17.56 -17.11 -19.79
C GLY A 345 16.82 -16.10 -20.68
N ASP A 346 15.48 -16.16 -20.77
CA ASP A 346 14.68 -15.22 -21.58
C ASP A 346 14.28 -14.00 -20.76
N LEU A 347 15.29 -13.17 -20.46
CA LEU A 347 15.10 -11.94 -19.68
C LEU A 347 14.23 -10.91 -20.44
N ASP A 348 14.37 -10.82 -21.77
CA ASP A 348 13.58 -9.88 -22.57
C ASP A 348 12.08 -10.20 -22.51
N TYR A 349 11.73 -11.48 -22.47
CA TYR A 349 10.33 -11.87 -22.31
C TYR A 349 9.82 -11.56 -20.89
N ALA A 350 10.64 -11.81 -19.86
CA ALA A 350 10.29 -11.46 -18.49
C ALA A 350 10.02 -9.96 -18.34
N GLU A 351 10.85 -9.10 -18.92
CA GLU A 351 10.67 -7.64 -18.91
C GLU A 351 9.39 -7.23 -19.64
N ARG A 352 9.12 -7.77 -20.84
CA ARG A 352 7.88 -7.49 -21.60
C ARG A 352 6.61 -7.85 -20.80
N LEU A 353 6.61 -8.97 -20.07
CA LEU A 353 5.49 -9.37 -19.21
C LEU A 353 5.22 -8.30 -18.12
N VAL A 354 6.26 -7.86 -17.43
CA VAL A 354 6.16 -6.86 -16.35
C VAL A 354 5.69 -5.51 -16.89
N GLU A 355 6.29 -5.04 -17.99
CA GLU A 355 5.87 -3.78 -18.64
C GLU A 355 4.44 -3.83 -19.18
N GLY A 356 4.03 -4.98 -19.74
CA GLY A 356 2.67 -5.18 -20.20
C GLY A 356 1.66 -5.06 -19.07
N THR A 357 1.96 -5.65 -17.91
CA THR A 357 1.13 -5.57 -16.72
C THR A 357 1.05 -4.12 -16.21
N LEU A 358 2.19 -3.44 -16.13
CA LEU A 358 2.24 -2.06 -15.66
C LEU A 358 1.40 -1.11 -16.52
N ARG A 359 1.45 -1.27 -17.85
CA ARG A 359 0.64 -0.48 -18.80
C ARG A 359 -0.86 -0.74 -18.67
N GLY A 360 -1.26 -1.92 -18.23
CA GLY A 360 -2.67 -2.29 -18.06
C GLY A 360 -3.32 -1.78 -16.79
N ILE A 361 -2.55 -1.22 -15.84
CA ILE A 361 -3.07 -0.74 -14.56
C ILE A 361 -3.05 0.79 -14.54
N PRO A 362 -4.21 1.47 -14.39
CA PRO A 362 -4.22 2.92 -14.21
C PRO A 362 -3.40 3.31 -12.97
N PRO A 363 -2.51 4.31 -13.06
CA PRO A 363 -1.56 4.66 -11.98
C PRO A 363 -2.22 4.92 -10.63
N ASP A 364 -3.38 5.56 -10.63
CA ASP A 364 -4.08 5.98 -9.41
C ASP A 364 -5.03 4.92 -8.85
N SER A 365 -5.27 3.84 -9.59
CA SER A 365 -6.24 2.81 -9.17
C SER A 365 -5.69 1.85 -8.12
N ALA A 366 -4.38 1.58 -8.13
CA ALA A 366 -3.72 0.62 -7.24
C ALA A 366 -2.23 0.98 -7.03
N PRO A 367 -1.90 2.10 -6.36
CA PRO A 367 -0.54 2.61 -6.27
C PRO A 367 0.44 1.59 -5.65
N GLN A 368 0.03 0.87 -4.61
CA GLN A 368 0.88 -0.16 -3.97
C GLN A 368 1.18 -1.34 -4.90
N LEU A 369 0.24 -1.73 -5.76
CA LEU A 369 0.46 -2.76 -6.76
C LEU A 369 1.43 -2.26 -7.85
N VAL A 370 1.26 -1.03 -8.31
CA VAL A 370 2.17 -0.38 -9.26
C VAL A 370 3.60 -0.33 -8.71
N ASP A 371 3.77 0.04 -7.45
CA ASP A 371 5.10 0.09 -6.79
C ASP A 371 5.71 -1.31 -6.68
N SER A 372 4.92 -2.34 -6.39
CA SER A 372 5.37 -3.73 -6.37
C SER A 372 5.85 -4.19 -7.76
N ILE A 373 5.10 -3.87 -8.82
CA ILE A 373 5.47 -4.21 -10.21
C ILE A 373 6.75 -3.48 -10.61
N ARG A 374 6.90 -2.20 -10.29
CA ARG A 374 8.13 -1.43 -10.53
C ARG A 374 9.32 -2.00 -9.77
N ALA A 375 9.13 -2.41 -8.52
CA ALA A 375 10.17 -3.07 -7.73
C ALA A 375 10.61 -4.38 -8.38
N PHE A 376 9.67 -5.20 -8.87
CA PHE A 376 9.99 -6.43 -9.60
C PHE A 376 10.75 -6.13 -10.90
N GLY A 377 10.36 -5.09 -11.65
CA GLY A 377 11.12 -4.61 -12.81
C GLY A 377 12.55 -4.23 -12.47
N CYS A 378 12.76 -3.53 -11.33
CA CYS A 378 14.10 -3.24 -10.82
C CYS A 378 14.88 -4.52 -10.45
N TRP A 379 14.21 -5.52 -9.84
CA TRP A 379 14.82 -6.81 -9.55
C TRP A 379 15.31 -7.52 -10.83
N LEU A 380 14.59 -7.44 -11.94
CA LEU A 380 15.05 -7.97 -13.24
C LEU A 380 16.31 -7.27 -13.75
N LYS A 381 16.48 -5.96 -13.49
CA LYS A 381 17.69 -5.20 -13.89
C LYS A 381 18.98 -5.70 -13.23
N LEU A 382 18.88 -6.41 -12.11
CA LEU A 382 20.03 -7.08 -11.48
C LEU A 382 20.70 -8.09 -12.43
N TYR A 383 19.91 -8.81 -13.22
CA TYR A 383 20.41 -9.82 -14.16
C TYR A 383 21.10 -9.22 -15.38
N ARG A 384 20.83 -7.93 -15.69
CA ARG A 384 21.56 -7.15 -16.70
C ARG A 384 22.72 -6.35 -16.11
N ASN A 385 22.87 -6.35 -14.77
CA ASN A 385 23.83 -5.50 -14.06
C ASN A 385 23.66 -3.99 -14.37
N GLU A 386 22.42 -3.54 -14.55
CA GLU A 386 22.07 -2.14 -14.85
C GLU A 386 22.13 -1.28 -13.58
N THR A 387 23.33 -0.94 -13.13
CA THR A 387 23.56 -0.23 -11.85
C THR A 387 22.95 1.16 -11.79
N GLU A 388 22.86 1.87 -12.90
CA GLU A 388 22.24 3.19 -12.98
C GLU A 388 20.72 3.10 -12.75
N ALA A 389 20.03 2.17 -13.41
CA ALA A 389 18.60 1.96 -13.24
C ALA A 389 18.27 1.55 -11.80
N MET A 390 19.09 0.70 -11.18
CA MET A 390 18.99 0.36 -9.76
C MET A 390 19.13 1.58 -8.85
N GLY A 391 20.12 2.46 -9.14
CA GLY A 391 20.33 3.70 -8.39
C GLY A 391 19.16 4.67 -8.49
N GLN A 392 18.58 4.83 -9.67
CA GLN A 392 17.39 5.66 -9.90
C GLN A 392 16.18 5.13 -9.13
N TRP A 393 15.94 3.81 -9.16
CA TRP A 393 14.84 3.21 -8.41
C TRP A 393 15.06 3.35 -6.89
N LEU A 394 16.28 3.13 -6.38
CA LEU A 394 16.60 3.29 -4.96
C LEU A 394 16.33 4.70 -4.44
N ALA A 395 16.54 5.72 -5.26
CA ALA A 395 16.26 7.12 -4.89
C ALA A 395 14.76 7.42 -4.70
N GLN A 396 13.89 6.59 -5.29
CA GLN A 396 12.43 6.74 -5.20
C GLN A 396 11.79 5.72 -4.23
N ALA A 397 12.53 4.68 -3.86
CA ALA A 397 12.04 3.62 -2.98
C ALA A 397 11.77 4.14 -1.56
N PRO A 398 10.82 3.57 -0.82
CA PRO A 398 10.52 3.98 0.55
C PRO A 398 11.76 3.98 1.43
N ASP A 399 11.90 5.04 2.23
CA ASP A 399 13.02 5.18 3.18
C ASP A 399 12.69 4.48 4.49
N GLU A 400 13.29 3.31 4.69
CA GLU A 400 13.14 2.51 5.90
C GLU A 400 13.74 3.15 7.15
N THR A 401 14.59 4.16 7.00
CA THR A 401 15.20 4.86 8.15
C THR A 401 14.24 5.85 8.77
N VAL A 402 13.33 6.43 7.97
CA VAL A 402 12.29 7.35 8.43
C VAL A 402 11.15 6.57 9.10
N GLU A 403 10.61 5.57 8.40
CA GLU A 403 9.53 4.74 8.93
C GLU A 403 9.59 3.34 8.32
N PHE A 404 9.71 2.31 9.18
CA PHE A 404 9.63 0.92 8.73
C PHE A 404 8.17 0.46 8.71
N CYS A 405 7.61 0.30 7.51
CA CYS A 405 6.25 -0.16 7.30
C CYS A 405 6.24 -1.54 6.62
N THR A 406 5.56 -2.50 7.24
CA THR A 406 5.51 -3.87 6.71
C THR A 406 4.79 -4.02 5.36
N LEU A 407 4.01 -3.02 4.94
CA LEU A 407 3.43 -2.97 3.60
C LEU A 407 4.50 -2.87 2.51
N ASN A 408 5.63 -2.24 2.83
CA ASN A 408 6.75 -2.05 1.90
C ASN A 408 7.76 -3.21 1.90
N ARG A 409 7.48 -4.32 2.59
CA ARG A 409 8.44 -5.42 2.78
C ARG A 409 9.01 -5.98 1.48
N TYR A 410 8.22 -6.06 0.39
CA TYR A 410 8.71 -6.49 -0.91
C TYR A 410 9.68 -5.47 -1.51
N LEU A 411 9.36 -4.19 -1.42
CA LEU A 411 10.25 -3.11 -1.85
C LEU A 411 11.56 -3.14 -1.06
N TYR A 412 11.50 -3.39 0.24
CA TYR A 412 12.70 -3.55 1.08
C TYR A 412 13.53 -4.77 0.68
N MET A 413 12.91 -5.88 0.30
CA MET A 413 13.66 -7.02 -0.26
C MET A 413 14.40 -6.64 -1.53
N VAL A 414 13.77 -5.94 -2.46
CA VAL A 414 14.42 -5.46 -3.69
C VAL A 414 15.54 -4.45 -3.38
N LYS A 415 15.33 -3.55 -2.39
CA LYS A 415 16.42 -2.66 -1.90
C LYS A 415 17.63 -3.45 -1.41
N ILE A 416 17.42 -4.53 -0.66
CA ILE A 416 18.52 -5.40 -0.19
C ILE A 416 19.29 -5.99 -1.37
N TYR A 417 18.58 -6.49 -2.38
CA TYR A 417 19.23 -6.99 -3.60
C TYR A 417 20.06 -5.90 -4.29
N CYS A 418 19.51 -4.69 -4.45
CA CYS A 418 20.22 -3.57 -5.04
C CYS A 418 21.43 -3.16 -4.20
N TYR A 419 21.33 -3.10 -2.88
CA TYR A 419 22.45 -2.80 -2.00
C TYR A 419 23.56 -3.84 -2.13
N ILE A 420 23.24 -5.13 -2.21
CA ILE A 420 24.20 -6.21 -2.41
C ILE A 420 24.90 -6.09 -3.77
N ALA A 421 24.15 -5.79 -4.83
CA ALA A 421 24.69 -5.61 -6.18
C ALA A 421 25.62 -4.40 -6.29
N LEU A 422 25.25 -3.29 -5.63
CA LEU A 422 26.04 -2.05 -5.60
C LEU A 422 27.18 -2.05 -4.57
N GLY A 423 27.41 -3.16 -3.87
CA GLY A 423 28.46 -3.27 -2.86
C GLY A 423 28.20 -2.53 -1.55
N LYS A 424 26.97 -2.03 -1.31
CA LYS A 424 26.54 -1.35 -0.09
C LYS A 424 26.21 -2.37 1.02
N HIS A 425 27.21 -3.15 1.40
CA HIS A 425 27.05 -4.30 2.29
C HIS A 425 26.57 -3.95 3.69
N THR A 426 26.93 -2.77 4.20
CA THR A 426 26.48 -2.32 5.53
C THR A 426 24.99 -1.98 5.52
N ASP A 427 24.53 -1.23 4.51
CA ASP A 427 23.12 -0.88 4.36
C ASP A 427 22.26 -2.13 4.18
N ALA A 428 22.75 -3.08 3.37
CA ALA A 428 22.09 -4.38 3.20
C ALA A 428 21.93 -5.13 4.52
N LEU A 429 22.96 -5.19 5.37
CA LEU A 429 22.86 -5.89 6.68
C LEU A 429 21.92 -5.19 7.65
N VAL A 430 21.93 -3.85 7.71
CA VAL A 430 21.00 -3.09 8.57
C VAL A 430 19.56 -3.37 8.18
N LEU A 431 19.26 -3.33 6.88
CA LEU A 431 17.90 -3.60 6.40
C LEU A 431 17.52 -5.09 6.58
N LEU A 432 18.44 -6.03 6.35
CA LEU A 432 18.24 -7.45 6.60
C LEU A 432 17.91 -7.74 8.06
N GLN A 433 18.53 -7.06 9.03
CA GLN A 433 18.20 -7.22 10.44
C GLN A 433 16.76 -6.77 10.73
N ARG A 434 16.31 -5.66 10.16
CA ARG A 434 14.90 -5.21 10.28
C ARG A 434 13.93 -6.20 9.64
N MET A 435 14.29 -6.73 8.47
CA MET A 435 13.47 -7.72 7.76
C MET A 435 13.39 -9.04 8.53
N LEU A 436 14.46 -9.47 9.19
CA LEU A 436 14.44 -10.66 10.07
C LEU A 436 13.55 -10.42 11.30
N ALA A 437 13.67 -9.26 11.95
CA ALA A 437 12.77 -8.90 13.06
C ALA A 437 11.29 -8.90 12.63
N TYR A 438 10.99 -8.39 11.43
CA TYR A 438 9.66 -8.51 10.84
C TYR A 438 9.26 -9.96 10.58
N ALA A 439 10.17 -10.78 10.02
CA ALA A 439 9.86 -12.18 9.71
C ALA A 439 9.57 -13.00 10.98
N ASP A 440 10.25 -12.70 12.10
CA ASP A 440 9.98 -13.29 13.42
C ASP A 440 8.64 -12.80 13.98
N TYR A 441 8.40 -11.49 13.97
CA TYR A 441 7.14 -10.88 14.39
C TYR A 441 5.92 -11.47 13.65
N ALA A 442 6.02 -11.60 12.33
CA ALA A 442 4.94 -12.07 11.47
C ALA A 442 4.94 -13.59 11.24
N GLN A 443 5.83 -14.35 11.92
CA GLN A 443 6.00 -15.81 11.79
C GLN A 443 6.18 -16.23 10.32
N ARG A 444 7.11 -15.56 9.59
CA ARG A 444 7.32 -15.76 8.15
C ARG A 444 8.55 -16.60 7.86
N THR A 445 8.34 -17.89 7.81
CA THR A 445 9.40 -18.90 7.58
C THR A 445 10.14 -18.67 6.25
N TYR A 446 9.42 -18.36 5.17
CA TYR A 446 10.03 -18.11 3.86
C TYR A 446 10.97 -16.89 3.90
N PHE A 447 10.50 -15.78 4.47
CA PHE A 447 11.31 -14.56 4.61
C PHE A 447 12.52 -14.77 5.52
N GLN A 448 12.39 -15.56 6.59
CA GLN A 448 13.54 -15.91 7.44
C GLN A 448 14.61 -16.65 6.63
N MET A 449 14.21 -17.62 5.80
CA MET A 449 15.13 -18.37 4.95
C MET A 449 15.78 -17.47 3.88
N GLU A 450 14.99 -16.66 3.19
CA GLU A 450 15.50 -15.78 2.15
C GLU A 450 16.46 -14.70 2.70
N CYS A 451 16.07 -14.01 3.76
CA CYS A 451 16.93 -13.04 4.46
C CYS A 451 18.19 -13.69 5.02
N GLY A 452 18.10 -14.93 5.51
CA GLY A 452 19.24 -15.69 6.00
C GLY A 452 20.26 -16.01 4.92
N VAL A 453 19.81 -16.42 3.72
CA VAL A 453 20.69 -16.63 2.55
C VAL A 453 21.38 -15.33 2.14
N LEU A 454 20.63 -14.23 2.03
CA LEU A 454 21.19 -12.92 1.66
C LEU A 454 22.17 -12.42 2.72
N SER A 455 21.88 -12.63 4.01
CA SER A 455 22.80 -12.30 5.11
C SER A 455 24.12 -13.10 5.00
N ALA A 456 24.03 -14.40 4.73
CA ALA A 456 25.24 -15.23 4.55
C ALA A 456 26.10 -14.77 3.38
N ILE A 457 25.48 -14.38 2.25
CA ILE A 457 26.18 -13.83 1.09
C ILE A 457 26.96 -12.55 1.48
N VAL A 458 26.30 -11.63 2.19
CA VAL A 458 26.90 -10.35 2.59
C VAL A 458 27.99 -10.56 3.64
N LEU A 459 27.74 -11.37 4.68
CA LEU A 459 28.71 -11.67 5.73
C LEU A 459 29.97 -12.32 5.17
N ARG A 460 29.83 -13.29 4.24
CA ARG A 460 30.97 -13.88 3.55
C ARG A 460 31.80 -12.84 2.80
N ARG A 461 31.15 -11.96 2.03
CA ARG A 461 31.83 -10.86 1.31
C ARG A 461 32.57 -9.89 2.25
N LYS A 462 32.08 -9.71 3.48
CA LYS A 462 32.72 -8.90 4.53
C LYS A 462 33.78 -9.66 5.33
N GLY A 463 34.00 -10.96 5.08
CA GLY A 463 34.91 -11.79 5.88
C GLY A 463 34.41 -12.05 7.31
N SER A 464 33.13 -11.89 7.57
CA SER A 464 32.49 -12.12 8.88
C SER A 464 31.97 -13.57 9.00
N PRO A 465 31.80 -14.11 10.23
CA PRO A 465 31.28 -15.47 10.43
C PRO A 465 29.89 -15.67 9.83
N TRP A 466 29.68 -16.69 9.02
CA TRP A 466 28.41 -17.00 8.35
C TRP A 466 28.10 -18.50 8.25
N LYS A 467 29.14 -19.36 8.25
CA LYS A 467 29.07 -20.78 7.83
C LYS A 467 28.08 -21.60 8.69
N GLN A 468 28.13 -21.46 10.02
CA GLN A 468 27.28 -22.23 10.93
C GLN A 468 25.78 -21.89 10.78
N ALA A 469 25.47 -20.60 10.72
CA ALA A 469 24.09 -20.15 10.51
C ALA A 469 23.55 -20.59 9.14
N PHE A 470 24.38 -20.54 8.09
CA PHE A 470 24.00 -20.99 6.76
C PHE A 470 23.76 -22.51 6.69
N LEU A 471 24.54 -23.33 7.38
CA LEU A 471 24.31 -24.78 7.47
C LEU A 471 22.95 -25.12 8.12
N GLN A 472 22.61 -24.44 9.21
CA GLN A 472 21.30 -24.61 9.84
C GLN A 472 20.16 -24.19 8.90
N LEU A 473 20.38 -23.10 8.16
CA LEU A 473 19.43 -22.59 7.18
C LEU A 473 19.21 -23.57 6.02
N LEU A 474 20.25 -24.21 5.50
CA LEU A 474 20.15 -25.25 4.47
C LEU A 474 19.27 -26.41 4.92
N GLY A 475 19.36 -26.82 6.19
CA GLY A 475 18.48 -27.84 6.77
C GLY A 475 17.01 -27.44 6.68
N ARG A 476 16.69 -26.19 7.05
CA ARG A 476 15.31 -25.66 6.97
C ARG A 476 14.82 -25.54 5.51
N ILE A 477 15.67 -25.06 4.60
CA ILE A 477 15.33 -24.98 3.16
C ILE A 477 15.04 -26.39 2.61
N GLY A 478 15.86 -27.38 3.01
CA GLY A 478 15.68 -28.79 2.65
C GLY A 478 14.37 -29.39 3.14
N GLU A 479 13.89 -29.00 4.32
CA GLU A 479 12.61 -29.45 4.89
C GLU A 479 11.40 -29.12 4.00
N TYR A 480 11.44 -27.96 3.34
CA TYR A 480 10.37 -27.49 2.43
C TYR A 480 10.70 -27.77 0.96
N HIS A 481 11.91 -28.21 0.63
CA HIS A 481 12.42 -28.38 -0.73
C HIS A 481 12.44 -27.09 -1.55
N PHE A 482 12.59 -25.91 -0.95
CA PHE A 482 12.53 -24.63 -1.63
C PHE A 482 13.85 -24.29 -2.36
N VAL A 483 14.01 -24.87 -3.56
CA VAL A 483 15.20 -24.71 -4.41
C VAL A 483 15.43 -23.26 -4.89
N PRO A 484 14.42 -22.51 -5.33
CA PRO A 484 14.58 -21.13 -5.82
C PRO A 484 15.15 -20.15 -4.79
N ILE A 485 14.93 -20.36 -3.49
CA ILE A 485 15.57 -19.54 -2.44
C ILE A 485 17.10 -19.49 -2.63
N LEU A 486 17.71 -20.55 -3.14
CA LEU A 486 19.15 -20.63 -3.45
C LEU A 486 19.43 -20.31 -4.92
N SER A 487 18.73 -20.96 -5.86
CA SER A 487 19.05 -20.90 -7.29
C SER A 487 18.81 -19.51 -7.90
N GLU A 488 17.82 -18.74 -7.44
CA GLU A 488 17.59 -17.36 -7.87
C GLU A 488 18.71 -16.39 -7.44
N LYS A 489 19.60 -16.78 -6.51
CA LYS A 489 20.74 -15.98 -6.10
C LYS A 489 21.95 -16.20 -7.01
N GLY A 490 21.86 -17.15 -7.94
CA GLY A 490 22.84 -17.39 -9.01
C GLY A 490 24.27 -17.55 -8.51
N ALA A 491 25.21 -16.88 -9.14
CA ALA A 491 26.63 -16.96 -8.81
C ALA A 491 26.96 -16.49 -7.38
N ALA A 492 26.10 -15.72 -6.73
CA ALA A 492 26.35 -15.18 -5.39
C ALA A 492 26.31 -16.27 -4.30
N VAL A 493 25.52 -17.34 -4.48
CA VAL A 493 25.36 -18.42 -3.50
C VAL A 493 26.35 -19.57 -3.73
N LEU A 494 26.90 -19.75 -4.94
CA LEU A 494 27.79 -20.84 -5.29
C LEU A 494 29.03 -20.96 -4.36
N PRO A 495 29.73 -19.86 -4.03
CA PRO A 495 30.88 -19.96 -3.11
C PRO A 495 30.49 -20.46 -1.72
N LEU A 496 29.28 -20.06 -1.20
CA LEU A 496 28.80 -20.54 0.09
C LEU A 496 28.57 -22.04 0.07
N LEU A 497 27.93 -22.56 -0.97
CA LEU A 497 27.66 -23.98 -1.14
C LEU A 497 28.96 -24.82 -1.28
N THR A 498 29.95 -24.28 -2.00
CA THR A 498 31.26 -24.93 -2.17
C THR A 498 32.00 -25.02 -0.83
N GLU A 499 32.02 -23.94 -0.05
CA GLU A 499 32.75 -23.89 1.22
C GLU A 499 32.09 -24.66 2.35
N VAL A 500 30.79 -24.96 2.31
CA VAL A 500 30.11 -25.81 3.29
C VAL A 500 30.20 -27.29 2.91
N LYS A 501 30.49 -27.64 1.63
CA LYS A 501 30.68 -28.98 1.14
C LYS A 501 32.10 -29.50 1.44
N SER A 502 33.08 -28.59 1.55
CA SER A 502 34.47 -28.87 1.90
C SER A 502 34.63 -28.99 3.42
#